data_b14967e0b008f0a6821234525a3c2809
#
_entry.id   b14967e0b008f0a6821234525a3c2809
#
_cell.length_a   1.000
_cell.length_b   1.000
_cell.length_c   1.000
_cell.angle_alpha   90.00
_cell.angle_beta   90.00
_cell.angle_gamma   90.00
#
_symmetry.space_group_name_H-M   'P 1'
#
loop_
_entity.id
_entity.type
_entity.pdbx_description
1 polymer ?
#
loop_
_entity_poly.entity_id
_entity_poly.type
_entity_poly.pdbx_seq_one_letter_code
_entity_poly.pdbx_strand_id
1 'polypeptide(L)'
;MTFYDYTTAVTIGSIAAVMAVEDDISVWYSVIAMAAYALLTLLVAFLTDKSILLRRFFTGTPSVLIANGKIIRANMKKNRIDINDLLTMARGQGYFDINQIRYAVFETTGSVSFMPRDDARPATVSDLSLAPQESPIFSNVVIDGKVLEKNLRAIGKDEKWLENTLKNQNLPSAENMILITASRDGEIHAYQKNVVPPDENFFL
;
A
#
# COMPACT_ATOMS: atom_id res chain seq x y z
N MET A 1 9.26 -1.25 -0.81
CA MET A 1 10.23 -1.26 -1.92
C MET A 1 11.34 -0.29 -1.54
N THR A 2 12.58 -0.74 -1.44
CA THR A 2 13.72 0.10 -1.09
C THR A 2 14.28 0.81 -2.34
N PHE A 3 15.15 1.83 -2.13
CA PHE A 3 15.86 2.47 -3.25
C PHE A 3 16.70 1.45 -4.05
N TYR A 4 17.26 0.46 -3.37
CA TYR A 4 17.99 -0.64 -4.00
C TYR A 4 17.09 -1.48 -4.93
N ASP A 5 15.89 -1.84 -4.49
CA ASP A 5 14.94 -2.60 -5.32
C ASP A 5 14.55 -1.82 -6.58
N TYR A 6 14.34 -0.51 -6.45
CA TYR A 6 14.01 0.37 -7.57
C TYR A 6 15.16 0.43 -8.60
N THR A 7 16.38 0.68 -8.15
CA THR A 7 17.55 0.76 -9.05
C THR A 7 17.79 -0.57 -9.77
N THR A 8 17.63 -1.69 -9.07
CA THR A 8 17.76 -3.04 -9.66
C THR A 8 16.71 -3.31 -10.72
N ALA A 9 15.44 -2.97 -10.44
CA ALA A 9 14.34 -3.13 -11.41
C ALA A 9 14.57 -2.30 -12.68
N VAL A 10 15.00 -1.03 -12.52
CA VAL A 10 15.34 -0.15 -13.65
C VAL A 10 16.49 -0.72 -14.49
N THR A 11 17.53 -1.24 -13.81
CA THR A 11 18.70 -1.81 -14.53
C THR A 11 18.32 -3.05 -15.31
N ILE A 12 17.54 -3.98 -14.73
CA ILE A 12 17.07 -5.18 -15.46
C ILE A 12 16.18 -4.77 -16.63
N GLY A 13 15.30 -3.78 -16.42
CA GLY A 13 14.45 -3.24 -17.49
C GLY A 13 15.25 -2.62 -18.63
N SER A 14 16.35 -1.92 -18.32
CA SER A 14 17.25 -1.34 -19.33
C SER A 14 17.96 -2.42 -20.16
N ILE A 15 18.44 -3.49 -19.53
CA ILE A 15 19.06 -4.63 -20.24
C ILE A 15 18.03 -5.30 -21.17
N ALA A 16 16.79 -5.48 -20.69
CA ALA A 16 15.72 -6.04 -21.51
C ALA A 16 15.33 -5.14 -22.69
N ALA A 17 15.34 -3.82 -22.50
CA ALA A 17 15.06 -2.86 -23.57
C ALA A 17 16.16 -2.88 -24.67
N VAL A 18 17.43 -2.94 -24.29
CA VAL A 18 18.56 -3.08 -25.24
C VAL A 18 18.41 -4.37 -26.03
N MET A 19 18.09 -5.50 -25.37
CA MET A 19 17.85 -6.77 -26.04
C MET A 19 16.72 -6.72 -27.08
N ALA A 20 15.70 -5.88 -26.85
CA ALA A 20 14.54 -5.78 -27.75
C ALA A 20 14.78 -4.86 -28.96
N VAL A 21 15.80 -3.99 -28.93
CA VAL A 21 16.01 -2.92 -29.93
C VAL A 21 17.29 -3.13 -30.75
N GLU A 22 18.31 -3.75 -30.18
CA GLU A 22 19.62 -3.90 -30.82
C GLU A 22 19.76 -5.32 -31.45
N ASP A 23 19.69 -5.39 -32.77
CA ASP A 23 19.84 -6.63 -33.54
C ASP A 23 21.28 -7.19 -33.54
N ASP A 24 22.28 -6.35 -33.31
CA ASP A 24 23.70 -6.71 -33.30
C ASP A 24 24.15 -7.41 -32.01
N ILE A 25 23.36 -7.36 -30.95
CA ILE A 25 23.68 -7.99 -29.66
C ILE A 25 23.03 -9.37 -29.59
N SER A 26 23.87 -10.41 -29.45
CA SER A 26 23.34 -11.75 -29.24
C SER A 26 22.44 -11.82 -28.02
N VAL A 27 21.22 -12.28 -28.18
CA VAL A 27 20.20 -12.48 -27.13
C VAL A 27 20.77 -13.21 -25.91
N TRP A 28 21.71 -14.16 -26.13
CA TRP A 28 22.36 -14.91 -25.05
C TRP A 28 23.17 -14.06 -24.10
N TYR A 29 23.85 -13.00 -24.58
CA TYR A 29 24.57 -12.09 -23.69
C TYR A 29 23.61 -11.31 -22.78
N SER A 30 22.48 -10.84 -23.30
CA SER A 30 21.47 -10.13 -22.52
C SER A 30 20.80 -11.06 -21.50
N VAL A 31 20.49 -12.31 -21.88
CA VAL A 31 19.92 -13.32 -20.97
C VAL A 31 20.91 -13.64 -19.83
N ILE A 32 22.18 -13.85 -20.15
CA ILE A 32 23.23 -14.11 -19.14
C ILE A 32 23.37 -12.90 -18.21
N ALA A 33 23.38 -11.68 -18.74
CA ALA A 33 23.47 -10.46 -17.94
C ALA A 33 22.26 -10.30 -17.00
N MET A 34 21.04 -10.52 -17.49
CA MET A 34 19.83 -10.49 -16.66
C MET A 34 19.85 -11.58 -15.59
N ALA A 35 20.26 -12.80 -15.93
CA ALA A 35 20.35 -13.89 -14.98
C ALA A 35 21.40 -13.62 -13.88
N ALA A 36 22.55 -13.07 -14.26
CA ALA A 36 23.59 -12.67 -13.30
C ALA A 36 23.10 -11.56 -12.37
N TYR A 37 22.38 -10.57 -12.89
CA TYR A 37 21.81 -9.49 -12.09
C TYR A 37 20.71 -9.99 -11.14
N ALA A 38 19.83 -10.88 -11.63
CA ALA A 38 18.81 -11.53 -10.80
C ALA A 38 19.44 -12.36 -9.67
N LEU A 39 20.47 -13.14 -9.99
CA LEU A 39 21.19 -13.93 -8.98
C LEU A 39 21.87 -13.04 -7.93
N LEU A 40 22.51 -11.95 -8.36
CA LEU A 40 23.11 -10.96 -7.44
C LEU A 40 22.04 -10.36 -6.51
N THR A 41 20.87 -10.02 -7.06
CA THR A 41 19.76 -9.46 -6.26
C THR A 41 19.26 -10.46 -5.22
N LEU A 42 19.07 -11.73 -5.61
CA LEU A 42 18.69 -12.80 -4.68
C LEU A 42 19.75 -13.02 -3.60
N LEU A 43 21.04 -12.96 -3.96
CA LEU A 43 22.14 -13.08 -3.00
C LEU A 43 22.11 -11.94 -2.00
N VAL A 44 21.97 -10.69 -2.46
CA VAL A 44 21.86 -9.51 -1.57
C VAL A 44 20.63 -9.62 -0.68
N ALA A 45 19.47 -10.03 -1.21
CA ALA A 45 18.25 -10.23 -0.43
C ALA A 45 18.48 -11.27 0.68
N PHE A 46 19.10 -12.42 0.35
CA PHE A 46 19.42 -13.45 1.32
C PHE A 46 20.41 -12.99 2.40
N LEU A 47 21.45 -12.27 2.02
CA LEU A 47 22.46 -11.74 2.94
C LEU A 47 21.85 -10.67 3.87
N THR A 48 21.00 -9.79 3.35
CA THR A 48 20.33 -8.75 4.13
C THR A 48 19.25 -9.29 5.06
N ASP A 49 18.65 -10.43 4.72
CA ASP A 49 17.71 -11.12 5.62
C ASP A 49 18.43 -11.69 6.84
N LYS A 50 19.60 -12.28 6.65
CA LYS A 50 20.36 -12.93 7.72
C LYS A 50 21.22 -11.99 8.56
N SER A 51 21.59 -10.81 8.08
CA SER A 51 22.50 -9.90 8.74
C SER A 51 21.97 -8.48 8.82
N ILE A 52 21.76 -7.98 10.05
CA ILE A 52 21.37 -6.59 10.33
C ILE A 52 22.44 -5.59 9.83
N LEU A 53 23.73 -5.94 9.91
CA LEU A 53 24.82 -5.10 9.42
C LEU A 53 24.76 -4.95 7.90
N LEU A 54 24.59 -6.05 7.17
CA LEU A 54 24.45 -6.02 5.71
C LEU A 54 23.17 -5.31 5.30
N ARG A 55 22.07 -5.53 6.01
CA ARG A 55 20.81 -4.80 5.79
C ARG A 55 21.03 -3.29 5.89
N ARG A 56 21.67 -2.80 6.97
CA ARG A 56 21.98 -1.38 7.16
C ARG A 56 22.89 -0.82 6.07
N PHE A 57 23.80 -1.63 5.56
CA PHE A 57 24.72 -1.21 4.49
C PHE A 57 23.98 -1.07 3.15
N PHE A 58 23.18 -2.06 2.75
CA PHE A 58 22.50 -2.08 1.44
C PHE A 58 21.21 -1.28 1.41
N THR A 59 20.40 -1.34 2.47
CA THR A 59 19.09 -0.67 2.49
C THR A 59 19.10 0.64 3.27
N GLY A 60 20.20 0.97 3.96
CA GLY A 60 20.30 2.14 4.80
C GLY A 60 19.61 1.98 6.15
N THR A 61 19.57 3.07 6.91
CA THR A 61 18.84 3.17 8.19
C THR A 61 18.01 4.44 8.19
N PRO A 62 16.79 4.41 8.74
CA PRO A 62 16.00 5.62 8.93
C PRO A 62 16.74 6.68 9.72
N SER A 63 16.49 7.94 9.44
CA SER A 63 17.18 9.07 10.07
C SER A 63 16.17 10.08 10.61
N VAL A 64 16.29 10.44 11.88
CA VAL A 64 15.37 11.39 12.54
C VAL A 64 15.73 12.81 12.09
N LEU A 65 14.80 13.50 11.45
CA LEU A 65 14.96 14.89 10.99
C LEU A 65 14.38 15.91 11.98
N ILE A 66 13.29 15.56 12.66
CA ILE A 66 12.68 16.35 13.74
C ILE A 66 12.55 15.43 14.95
N ALA A 67 12.97 15.92 16.11
CA ALA A 67 12.78 15.26 17.40
C ALA A 67 12.24 16.25 18.43
N ASN A 68 11.12 15.89 19.06
CA ASN A 68 10.42 16.76 20.03
C ASN A 68 10.18 18.19 19.51
N GLY A 69 9.78 18.32 18.24
CA GLY A 69 9.54 19.59 17.56
C GLY A 69 10.79 20.39 17.17
N LYS A 70 11.99 19.82 17.36
CA LYS A 70 13.25 20.48 17.00
C LYS A 70 13.88 19.85 15.77
N ILE A 71 14.23 20.68 14.79
CA ILE A 71 14.88 20.23 13.54
C ILE A 71 16.33 19.85 13.82
N ILE A 72 16.72 18.63 13.41
CA ILE A 72 18.08 18.11 13.56
C ILE A 72 18.86 18.37 12.27
N ARG A 73 19.45 19.57 12.16
CA ARG A 73 20.17 20.01 10.97
C ARG A 73 21.30 19.06 10.55
N ALA A 74 22.00 18.42 11.51
CA ALA A 74 23.07 17.48 11.21
C ALA A 74 22.56 16.27 10.39
N ASN A 75 21.38 15.74 10.77
CA ASN A 75 20.77 14.61 10.08
C ASN A 75 20.22 15.01 8.70
N MET A 76 19.66 16.21 8.57
CA MET A 76 19.24 16.75 7.28
C MET A 76 20.43 16.84 6.31
N LYS A 77 21.53 17.44 6.76
CA LYS A 77 22.77 17.55 5.97
C LYS A 77 23.34 16.19 5.57
N LYS A 78 23.36 15.23 6.50
CA LYS A 78 23.82 13.85 6.25
C LYS A 78 23.02 13.18 5.14
N ASN A 79 21.71 13.39 5.10
CA ASN A 79 20.79 12.80 4.12
C ASN A 79 20.58 13.69 2.88
N ARG A 80 21.30 14.82 2.76
CA ARG A 80 21.18 15.79 1.64
C ARG A 80 19.76 16.33 1.45
N ILE A 81 19.06 16.54 2.57
CA ILE A 81 17.71 17.13 2.60
C ILE A 81 17.88 18.58 3.04
N ASP A 82 17.36 19.52 2.29
CA ASP A 82 17.26 20.91 2.69
C ASP A 82 15.95 21.23 3.41
N ILE A 83 15.80 22.47 3.90
CA ILE A 83 14.59 22.87 4.62
C ILE A 83 13.37 22.93 3.72
N ASN A 84 13.55 23.27 2.44
CA ASN A 84 12.45 23.34 1.49
C ASN A 84 11.93 21.94 1.15
N ASP A 85 12.85 20.96 1.03
CA ASP A 85 12.49 19.55 0.85
C ASP A 85 11.65 19.07 2.03
N LEU A 86 12.11 19.30 3.26
CA LEU A 86 11.37 18.91 4.47
C LEU A 86 9.97 19.53 4.53
N LEU A 87 9.87 20.84 4.24
CA LEU A 87 8.58 21.55 4.23
C LEU A 87 7.67 21.06 3.10
N THR A 88 8.23 20.74 1.95
CA THR A 88 7.46 20.19 0.81
C THR A 88 6.91 18.81 1.15
N MET A 89 7.74 17.93 1.75
CA MET A 89 7.31 16.60 2.19
C MET A 89 6.26 16.69 3.31
N ALA A 90 6.38 17.66 4.22
CA ALA A 90 5.39 17.89 5.28
C ALA A 90 4.02 18.32 4.69
N ARG A 91 4.02 19.29 3.76
CA ARG A 91 2.79 19.72 3.07
C ARG A 91 2.15 18.59 2.27
N GLY A 92 2.96 17.74 1.65
CA GLY A 92 2.46 16.56 0.93
C GLY A 92 1.69 15.58 1.80
N GLN A 93 1.90 15.60 3.12
CA GLN A 93 1.16 14.81 4.12
C GLN A 93 0.15 15.63 4.94
N GLY A 94 -0.13 16.88 4.50
CA GLY A 94 -1.15 17.73 5.12
C GLY A 94 -0.64 18.62 6.27
N TYR A 95 0.66 18.60 6.57
CA TYR A 95 1.24 19.45 7.62
C TYR A 95 1.76 20.76 7.00
N PHE A 96 0.92 21.81 7.04
CA PHE A 96 1.29 23.17 6.59
C PHE A 96 2.03 23.96 7.65
N ASP A 97 1.84 23.64 8.94
CA ASP A 97 2.58 24.19 10.05
C ASP A 97 3.51 23.15 10.66
N ILE A 98 4.83 23.38 10.51
CA ILE A 98 5.86 22.49 11.02
C ILE A 98 5.86 22.37 12.56
N ASN A 99 5.28 23.35 13.26
CA ASN A 99 5.14 23.32 14.73
C ASN A 99 4.18 22.23 15.20
N GLN A 100 3.30 21.73 14.33
CA GLN A 100 2.40 20.61 14.62
C GLN A 100 3.13 19.26 14.66
N ILE A 101 4.39 19.19 14.18
CA ILE A 101 5.15 17.96 14.06
C ILE A 101 6.02 17.74 15.28
N ARG A 102 5.84 16.59 15.96
CA ARG A 102 6.69 16.17 17.07
C ARG A 102 7.92 15.42 16.61
N TYR A 103 7.76 14.47 15.67
CA TYR A 103 8.83 13.70 15.07
C TYR A 103 8.69 13.66 13.56
N ALA A 104 9.83 13.70 12.86
CA ALA A 104 9.92 13.39 11.44
C ALA A 104 11.08 12.41 11.22
N VAL A 105 10.82 11.33 10.48
CA VAL A 105 11.80 10.29 10.20
C VAL A 105 11.93 10.14 8.69
N PHE A 106 13.14 10.33 8.20
CA PHE A 106 13.49 10.04 6.80
C PHE A 106 13.70 8.54 6.65
N GLU A 107 12.87 7.93 5.85
CA GLU A 107 12.84 6.49 5.63
C GLU A 107 13.85 6.05 4.56
N THR A 108 14.18 4.78 4.57
CA THR A 108 15.06 4.17 3.55
C THR A 108 14.45 4.12 2.15
N THR A 109 13.15 4.40 2.05
CA THR A 109 12.41 4.54 0.78
C THR A 109 12.56 5.91 0.13
N GLY A 110 13.18 6.88 0.83
CA GLY A 110 13.29 8.26 0.38
C GLY A 110 12.10 9.16 0.76
N SER A 111 11.10 8.61 1.46
CA SER A 111 9.97 9.37 2.02
C SER A 111 10.26 9.85 3.44
N VAL A 112 9.42 10.75 3.96
CA VAL A 112 9.47 11.17 5.37
C VAL A 112 8.16 10.79 6.05
N SER A 113 8.27 10.10 7.17
CA SER A 113 7.16 9.81 8.06
C SER A 113 7.05 10.91 9.12
N PHE A 114 5.85 11.46 9.31
CA PHE A 114 5.60 12.52 10.29
C PHE A 114 4.70 12.03 11.41
N MET A 115 5.08 12.33 12.63
CA MET A 115 4.26 12.13 13.82
C MET A 115 3.86 13.51 14.37
N PRO A 116 2.57 13.84 14.38
CA PRO A 116 2.10 15.10 14.95
C PRO A 116 2.30 15.15 16.47
N ARG A 117 2.20 16.35 17.03
CA ARG A 117 2.09 16.57 18.45
C ARG A 117 0.74 16.08 18.95
N ASP A 118 0.66 15.75 20.23
CA ASP A 118 -0.57 15.21 20.82
C ASP A 118 -1.75 16.19 20.74
N ASP A 119 -1.46 17.50 20.76
CA ASP A 119 -2.43 18.59 20.63
C ASP A 119 -2.81 18.93 19.16
N ALA A 120 -2.10 18.35 18.19
CA ALA A 120 -2.29 18.60 16.76
C ALA A 120 -2.76 17.35 15.96
N ARG A 121 -2.90 16.20 16.63
CA ARG A 121 -3.40 14.99 15.98
C ARG A 121 -4.94 14.96 15.99
N PRO A 122 -5.57 14.24 15.06
CA PRO A 122 -6.99 13.96 15.13
C PRO A 122 -7.37 13.27 16.46
N ALA A 123 -8.51 13.63 17.03
CA ALA A 123 -9.04 12.94 18.19
C ALA A 123 -9.38 11.50 17.86
N THR A 124 -9.01 10.58 18.73
CA THR A 124 -9.37 9.16 18.61
C THR A 124 -10.64 8.88 19.41
N VAL A 125 -11.25 7.73 19.13
CA VAL A 125 -12.42 7.23 19.88
C VAL A 125 -12.10 7.15 21.38
N SER A 126 -10.87 6.78 21.73
CA SER A 126 -10.40 6.72 23.11
C SER A 126 -10.33 8.11 23.78
N ASP A 127 -9.89 9.13 23.04
CA ASP A 127 -9.83 10.51 23.57
C ASP A 127 -11.23 11.06 23.90
N LEU A 128 -12.23 10.59 23.15
CA LEU A 128 -13.63 10.98 23.32
C LEU A 128 -14.35 10.09 24.34
N SER A 129 -13.66 9.14 24.97
CA SER A 129 -14.25 8.14 25.89
C SER A 129 -15.45 7.38 25.30
N LEU A 130 -15.47 7.21 23.98
CA LEU A 130 -16.49 6.45 23.30
C LEU A 130 -16.10 4.95 23.29
N ALA A 131 -17.11 4.08 23.43
CA ALA A 131 -16.92 2.65 23.23
C ALA A 131 -17.00 2.34 21.72
N PRO A 132 -15.90 1.95 21.03
CA PRO A 132 -15.95 1.61 19.62
C PRO A 132 -16.76 0.33 19.44
N GLN A 133 -17.63 0.31 18.45
CA GLN A 133 -18.16 -0.94 17.94
C GLN A 133 -17.14 -1.51 16.97
N GLU A 134 -16.80 -2.78 17.15
CA GLU A 134 -15.95 -3.48 16.21
C GLU A 134 -16.68 -3.58 14.87
N SER A 135 -16.09 -3.02 13.83
CA SER A 135 -16.61 -3.20 12.47
C SER A 135 -16.24 -4.59 11.98
N PRO A 136 -17.20 -5.37 11.48
CA PRO A 136 -16.92 -6.70 10.97
C PRO A 136 -16.02 -6.62 9.72
N ILE A 137 -15.16 -7.62 9.55
CA ILE A 137 -14.40 -7.79 8.30
C ILE A 137 -15.34 -8.41 7.27
N PHE A 138 -15.47 -7.73 6.11
CA PHE A 138 -16.25 -8.23 4.99
C PHE A 138 -15.38 -9.04 4.03
N SER A 139 -15.87 -10.19 3.62
CA SER A 139 -15.27 -11.05 2.60
C SER A 139 -16.05 -10.92 1.30
N ASN A 140 -15.37 -10.83 0.17
CA ASN A 140 -16.02 -10.84 -1.14
C ASN A 140 -16.60 -12.24 -1.38
N VAL A 141 -17.92 -12.36 -1.49
CA VAL A 141 -18.60 -13.65 -1.69
C VAL A 141 -19.18 -13.81 -3.08
N VAL A 142 -19.41 -12.71 -3.80
CA VAL A 142 -19.73 -12.70 -5.24
C VAL A 142 -18.89 -11.63 -5.92
N ILE A 143 -18.32 -11.96 -7.09
CA ILE A 143 -17.68 -11.01 -8.01
C ILE A 143 -18.15 -11.33 -9.42
N ASP A 144 -18.64 -10.31 -10.15
CA ASP A 144 -19.12 -10.40 -11.53
C ASP A 144 -20.17 -11.53 -11.76
N GLY A 145 -21.03 -11.75 -10.76
CA GLY A 145 -22.06 -12.78 -10.80
C GLY A 145 -21.59 -14.19 -10.45
N LYS A 146 -20.32 -14.35 -10.10
CA LYS A 146 -19.73 -15.65 -9.71
C LYS A 146 -19.62 -15.75 -8.20
N VAL A 147 -20.22 -16.80 -7.64
CA VAL A 147 -20.14 -17.10 -6.22
C VAL A 147 -18.74 -17.64 -5.86
N LEU A 148 -18.16 -17.08 -4.82
CA LEU A 148 -16.85 -17.48 -4.29
C LEU A 148 -17.04 -18.40 -3.08
N GLU A 149 -17.30 -19.69 -3.31
CA GLU A 149 -17.58 -20.68 -2.28
C GLU A 149 -16.51 -20.74 -1.17
N LYS A 150 -15.21 -20.61 -1.53
CA LYS A 150 -14.12 -20.62 -0.54
C LYS A 150 -14.29 -19.48 0.47
N ASN A 151 -14.71 -18.31 0.00
CA ASN A 151 -14.89 -17.13 0.81
C ASN A 151 -16.15 -17.26 1.69
N LEU A 152 -17.25 -17.82 1.14
CA LEU A 152 -18.43 -18.15 1.93
C LEU A 152 -18.11 -19.11 3.07
N ARG A 153 -17.38 -20.19 2.78
CA ARG A 153 -16.93 -21.14 3.82
C ARG A 153 -16.02 -20.50 4.86
N ALA A 154 -15.16 -19.55 4.46
CA ALA A 154 -14.27 -18.86 5.39
C ALA A 154 -15.01 -18.00 6.43
N ILE A 155 -16.21 -17.49 6.08
CA ILE A 155 -17.09 -16.77 7.01
C ILE A 155 -18.14 -17.66 7.67
N GLY A 156 -18.09 -18.99 7.44
CA GLY A 156 -19.02 -19.96 8.03
C GLY A 156 -20.41 -19.99 7.37
N LYS A 157 -20.49 -19.59 6.10
CA LYS A 157 -21.73 -19.53 5.31
C LYS A 157 -21.63 -20.44 4.09
N ASP A 158 -22.77 -20.71 3.44
CA ASP A 158 -22.89 -21.50 2.22
C ASP A 158 -23.72 -20.77 1.14
N GLU A 159 -23.81 -21.36 -0.05
CA GLU A 159 -24.61 -20.78 -1.14
C GLU A 159 -26.10 -20.68 -0.80
N LYS A 160 -26.65 -21.66 -0.07
CA LYS A 160 -28.06 -21.64 0.34
C LYS A 160 -28.35 -20.46 1.26
N TRP A 161 -27.42 -20.17 2.17
CA TRP A 161 -27.49 -19.00 3.02
C TRP A 161 -27.50 -17.72 2.18
N LEU A 162 -26.60 -17.61 1.17
CA LEU A 162 -26.51 -16.44 0.30
C LEU A 162 -27.82 -16.24 -0.48
N GLU A 163 -28.36 -17.29 -1.14
CA GLU A 163 -29.61 -17.23 -1.87
C GLU A 163 -30.79 -16.80 -0.98
N ASN A 164 -30.89 -17.37 0.21
CA ASN A 164 -31.94 -17.01 1.16
C ASN A 164 -31.79 -15.55 1.63
N THR A 165 -30.58 -15.11 1.87
CA THR A 165 -30.30 -13.72 2.30
C THR A 165 -30.69 -12.73 1.20
N LEU A 166 -30.34 -13.01 -0.06
CA LEU A 166 -30.73 -12.19 -1.20
C LEU A 166 -32.26 -12.13 -1.37
N LYS A 167 -32.95 -13.26 -1.26
CA LYS A 167 -34.41 -13.32 -1.31
C LYS A 167 -35.08 -12.53 -0.19
N ASN A 168 -34.59 -12.66 1.03
CA ASN A 168 -35.14 -11.97 2.20
C ASN A 168 -34.95 -10.45 2.12
N GLN A 169 -33.93 -9.99 1.44
CA GLN A 169 -33.66 -8.56 1.22
C GLN A 169 -34.27 -8.04 -0.10
N ASN A 170 -35.04 -8.84 -0.82
CA ASN A 170 -35.62 -8.51 -2.12
C ASN A 170 -34.56 -8.08 -3.17
N LEU A 171 -33.36 -8.68 -3.08
CA LEU A 171 -32.26 -8.43 -4.00
C LEU A 171 -32.29 -9.43 -5.17
N PRO A 172 -31.80 -9.04 -6.36
CA PRO A 172 -31.64 -9.96 -7.49
C PRO A 172 -30.71 -11.12 -7.16
N SER A 173 -30.75 -12.18 -7.98
CA SER A 173 -29.85 -13.33 -7.84
C SER A 173 -28.38 -12.93 -7.97
N ALA A 174 -27.48 -13.75 -7.41
CA ALA A 174 -26.03 -13.50 -7.43
C ALA A 174 -25.48 -13.23 -8.83
N GLU A 175 -26.04 -13.84 -9.88
CA GLU A 175 -25.64 -13.64 -11.29
C GLU A 175 -25.80 -12.20 -11.77
N ASN A 176 -26.74 -11.45 -11.20
CA ASN A 176 -27.04 -10.06 -11.54
C ASN A 176 -26.27 -9.06 -10.66
N MET A 177 -25.35 -9.55 -9.80
CA MET A 177 -24.53 -8.73 -8.92
C MET A 177 -23.12 -8.55 -9.48
N ILE A 178 -22.60 -7.33 -9.40
CA ILE A 178 -21.20 -7.07 -9.68
C ILE A 178 -20.31 -7.45 -8.48
N LEU A 179 -20.82 -7.17 -7.27
CA LEU A 179 -20.12 -7.47 -6.02
C LEU A 179 -21.11 -7.76 -4.91
N ILE A 180 -20.86 -8.79 -4.12
CA ILE A 180 -21.44 -8.96 -2.79
C ILE A 180 -20.32 -9.20 -1.81
N THR A 181 -20.31 -8.41 -0.74
CA THR A 181 -19.45 -8.67 0.42
C THR A 181 -20.30 -9.12 1.59
N ALA A 182 -19.76 -10.00 2.41
CA ALA A 182 -20.47 -10.53 3.59
C ALA A 182 -19.53 -10.66 4.79
N SER A 183 -20.09 -10.41 5.97
CA SER A 183 -19.41 -10.63 7.26
C SER A 183 -19.76 -11.99 7.87
N ARG A 184 -19.02 -12.41 8.89
CA ARG A 184 -19.36 -13.61 9.69
C ARG A 184 -20.72 -13.49 10.37
N ASP A 185 -21.09 -12.29 10.80
CA ASP A 185 -22.33 -12.01 11.50
C ASP A 185 -23.54 -12.04 10.56
N GLY A 186 -23.30 -12.13 9.25
CA GLY A 186 -24.35 -12.24 8.23
C GLY A 186 -24.80 -10.90 7.64
N GLU A 187 -24.10 -9.81 7.94
CA GLU A 187 -24.31 -8.54 7.25
C GLU A 187 -23.78 -8.64 5.81
N ILE A 188 -24.52 -8.10 4.84
CA ILE A 188 -24.13 -8.09 3.43
C ILE A 188 -24.21 -6.68 2.84
N HIS A 189 -23.29 -6.38 1.93
CA HIS A 189 -23.39 -5.25 1.00
C HIS A 189 -23.43 -5.80 -0.43
N ALA A 190 -24.48 -5.45 -1.17
CA ALA A 190 -24.75 -5.99 -2.49
C ALA A 190 -24.84 -4.88 -3.54
N TYR A 191 -24.10 -5.03 -4.64
CA TYR A 191 -24.02 -4.07 -5.74
C TYR A 191 -24.45 -4.76 -7.03
N GLN A 192 -25.46 -4.21 -7.69
CA GLN A 192 -26.06 -4.78 -8.92
C GLN A 192 -25.24 -4.40 -10.15
N LYS A 193 -25.24 -5.28 -11.18
CA LYS A 193 -24.58 -5.02 -12.47
C LYS A 193 -25.21 -3.88 -13.27
N ASN A 194 -26.53 -3.82 -13.27
CA ASN A 194 -27.29 -2.90 -14.12
C ASN A 194 -27.93 -1.79 -13.29
N VAL A 195 -27.11 -0.97 -12.63
CA VAL A 195 -27.60 0.27 -12.03
C VAL A 195 -27.55 1.35 -13.09
N VAL A 196 -28.71 1.94 -13.40
CA VAL A 196 -28.75 3.15 -14.24
C VAL A 196 -28.06 4.25 -13.44
N PRO A 197 -26.97 4.85 -13.94
CA PRO A 197 -26.33 5.94 -13.22
C PRO A 197 -27.32 7.10 -13.05
N PRO A 198 -27.28 7.79 -11.92
CA PRO A 198 -27.96 9.07 -11.82
C PRO A 198 -27.39 9.98 -12.91
N ASP A 199 -28.26 10.84 -13.46
CA ASP A 199 -28.01 11.71 -14.61
C ASP A 199 -26.51 12.06 -14.81
N GLU A 200 -25.97 11.81 -16.01
CA GLU A 200 -24.52 11.90 -16.32
C GLU A 200 -23.89 13.26 -16.03
N ASN A 201 -24.71 14.27 -15.75
CA ASN A 201 -24.30 15.65 -15.48
C ASN A 201 -24.10 16.02 -14.01
N PHE A 202 -24.07 15.04 -13.09
CA PHE A 202 -23.96 15.34 -11.66
C PHE A 202 -22.59 15.92 -11.27
N PHE A 203 -21.55 15.77 -12.10
CA PHE A 203 -20.18 16.25 -11.87
C PHE A 203 -19.64 17.18 -12.98
N LEU A 204 -20.51 17.67 -13.88
CA LEU A 204 -20.12 18.64 -14.94
C LEU A 204 -20.71 20.02 -14.66
#